data_a5325b628129f8355d8accdd2ab019ec
#
_entry.id   a5325b628129f8355d8accdd2ab019ec
#
_cell.length_a   1.000
_cell.length_b   1.000
_cell.length_c   1.000
_cell.angle_alpha   90.00
_cell.angle_beta   90.00
_cell.angle_gamma   90.00
#
_symmetry.space_group_name_H-M   'P 1'
#
loop_
_entity.id
_entity.type
_entity.pdbx_description
1 polymer ?
#
loop_
_entity_poly.entity_id
_entity_poly.type
_entity_poly.pdbx_seq_one_letter_code
_entity_poly.pdbx_strand_id
1 'polypeptide(L)'
;MNRKYLKITNKDGKVWLMPKQHMKTGLELYQPSSKKGRLLKRWLPWLYWLKPLMGKLGMSDIEYVMDPQIHHIIEKEFNQDAVEYSVFEGTPCVHQKTTIQIFKGENILGYCKVTKNPELYGIFQHEQKFLGWLKEQGVDQIPECPYCGQTEDGCFVFLQTTTKTLNSLVEHELGIKQLEFLSMLKVKTGMEMLYHESDQYQTICALKAHKELLKDTQRDRMNQATEIIDSYYGTKKHLFCAYHADFTPWNMFEDAGMLFVFDFEYGRYSYMPYLDMFHFLTQTAIFERELSSEQIYEEMLGRETELKELFVNPWMAYLIYLVDVIARFVVRDGHSRTSDVDKLISTWLELMELVMKRLKVE
;
A
#
# COMPACT_ATOMS: atom_id res chain seq x y z
N MET A 1 26.60 -14.55 -12.13
CA MET A 1 26.50 -14.58 -13.62
C MET A 1 25.94 -13.27 -14.11
N ASN A 2 26.63 -12.55 -15.02
CA ASN A 2 26.09 -11.34 -15.64
C ASN A 2 24.91 -11.74 -16.54
N ARG A 3 23.70 -11.30 -16.18
CA ARG A 3 22.50 -11.54 -16.99
C ARG A 3 22.13 -10.28 -17.78
N LYS A 4 21.61 -10.48 -18.99
CA LYS A 4 21.12 -9.37 -19.83
C LYS A 4 19.73 -8.97 -19.39
N TYR A 5 19.58 -7.68 -19.05
CA TYR A 5 18.32 -7.07 -18.60
C TYR A 5 17.85 -6.03 -19.62
N LEU A 6 16.55 -5.82 -19.62
CA LEU A 6 15.91 -4.66 -20.23
C LEU A 6 15.64 -3.64 -19.13
N LYS A 7 16.24 -2.47 -19.24
CA LYS A 7 15.92 -1.32 -18.39
C LYS A 7 14.75 -0.57 -19.02
N ILE A 8 13.72 -0.29 -18.22
CA ILE A 8 12.57 0.51 -18.59
C ILE A 8 12.54 1.73 -17.68
N THR A 9 12.52 2.94 -18.26
CA THR A 9 12.41 4.19 -17.50
C THR A 9 11.17 4.93 -17.98
N ASN A 10 10.26 5.26 -17.04
CA ASN A 10 9.08 6.06 -17.37
C ASN A 10 9.38 7.58 -17.31
N LYS A 11 8.37 8.39 -17.65
CA LYS A 11 8.51 9.85 -17.64
C LYS A 11 8.74 10.44 -16.26
N ASP A 12 8.33 9.75 -15.21
CA ASP A 12 8.47 10.17 -13.80
C ASP A 12 9.79 9.70 -13.19
N GLY A 13 10.72 9.19 -14.00
CA GLY A 13 12.01 8.72 -13.54
C GLY A 13 12.01 7.36 -12.85
N LYS A 14 10.87 6.66 -12.80
CA LYS A 14 10.79 5.30 -12.25
C LYS A 14 11.50 4.32 -13.16
N VAL A 15 12.30 3.43 -12.57
CA VAL A 15 13.15 2.47 -13.28
C VAL A 15 12.77 1.04 -12.93
N TRP A 16 12.63 0.22 -13.97
CA TRP A 16 12.48 -1.24 -13.84
C TRP A 16 13.56 -1.96 -14.62
N LEU A 17 14.10 -3.03 -14.04
CA LEU A 17 15.05 -3.94 -14.66
C LEU A 17 14.38 -5.31 -14.82
N MET A 18 14.21 -5.75 -16.06
CA MET A 18 13.54 -7.00 -16.38
C MET A 18 14.51 -7.98 -17.04
N PRO A 19 14.65 -9.23 -16.59
CA PRO A 19 15.51 -10.19 -17.25
C PRO A 19 14.94 -10.54 -18.63
N LYS A 20 15.79 -10.58 -19.64
CA LYS A 20 15.38 -10.91 -21.03
C LYS A 20 14.93 -12.36 -21.18
N GLN A 21 15.53 -13.23 -20.42
CA GLN A 21 15.10 -14.61 -20.28
C GLN A 21 13.88 -14.68 -19.40
N HIS A 22 12.84 -15.21 -19.47
CA HIS A 22 11.61 -15.18 -18.64
C HIS A 22 10.99 -13.79 -18.42
N MET A 23 11.02 -12.96 -19.49
CA MET A 23 10.50 -11.59 -19.42
C MET A 23 9.02 -11.54 -18.99
N LYS A 24 8.21 -12.53 -19.36
CA LYS A 24 6.80 -12.61 -18.98
C LYS A 24 6.66 -12.63 -17.45
N THR A 25 7.42 -13.49 -16.76
CA THR A 25 7.43 -13.56 -15.29
C THR A 25 7.99 -12.28 -14.69
N GLY A 26 9.10 -11.77 -15.25
CA GLY A 26 9.71 -10.54 -14.79
C GLY A 26 8.78 -9.32 -14.82
N LEU A 27 7.91 -9.24 -15.84
CA LEU A 27 6.94 -8.16 -16.01
C LEU A 27 5.81 -8.16 -14.96
N GLU A 28 5.68 -9.19 -14.12
CA GLU A 28 4.71 -9.19 -13.02
C GLU A 28 5.04 -8.16 -11.92
N LEU A 29 6.31 -7.72 -11.84
CA LEU A 29 6.69 -6.57 -11.01
C LEU A 29 6.26 -5.22 -11.62
N TYR A 30 6.07 -5.14 -12.93
CA TYR A 30 5.66 -3.91 -13.62
C TYR A 30 4.14 -3.75 -13.57
N GLN A 31 3.66 -2.84 -12.73
CA GLN A 31 2.23 -2.55 -12.53
C GLN A 31 1.91 -1.12 -13.01
N PRO A 32 1.69 -0.92 -14.31
CA PRO A 32 1.39 0.40 -14.85
C PRO A 32 -0.06 0.81 -14.55
N SER A 33 -0.26 2.01 -14.01
CA SER A 33 -1.57 2.61 -13.79
C SER A 33 -2.26 3.03 -15.09
N SER A 34 -1.49 3.48 -16.10
CA SER A 34 -2.02 3.98 -17.37
C SER A 34 -2.42 2.88 -18.34
N LYS A 35 -3.47 3.15 -19.17
CA LYS A 35 -3.90 2.25 -20.27
C LYS A 35 -2.75 1.93 -21.24
N LYS A 36 -1.90 2.93 -21.58
CA LYS A 36 -0.74 2.75 -22.45
C LYS A 36 0.31 1.82 -21.81
N GLY A 37 0.56 1.98 -20.52
CA GLY A 37 1.47 1.12 -19.79
C GLY A 37 0.98 -0.34 -19.71
N ARG A 38 -0.33 -0.57 -19.48
CA ARG A 38 -0.94 -1.92 -19.51
C ARG A 38 -0.81 -2.58 -20.89
N LEU A 39 -1.04 -1.81 -21.96
CA LEU A 39 -0.84 -2.30 -23.33
C LEU A 39 0.63 -2.65 -23.58
N LEU A 40 1.56 -1.80 -23.13
CA LEU A 40 2.99 -2.06 -23.22
C LEU A 40 3.37 -3.35 -22.47
N LYS A 41 2.92 -3.54 -21.22
CA LYS A 41 3.14 -4.77 -20.44
C LYS A 41 2.74 -6.02 -21.24
N ARG A 42 1.55 -5.97 -21.88
CA ARG A 42 1.01 -7.10 -22.65
C ARG A 42 1.84 -7.45 -23.90
N TRP A 43 2.34 -6.44 -24.60
CA TRP A 43 3.04 -6.65 -25.88
C TRP A 43 4.56 -6.73 -25.77
N LEU A 44 5.13 -6.23 -24.69
CA LEU A 44 6.59 -6.14 -24.50
C LEU A 44 7.31 -7.49 -24.65
N PRO A 45 6.82 -8.65 -24.14
CA PRO A 45 7.49 -9.94 -24.33
C PRO A 45 7.67 -10.33 -25.78
N TRP A 46 6.85 -9.80 -26.68
CA TRP A 46 6.88 -10.08 -28.13
C TRP A 46 7.60 -9.01 -28.94
N LEU A 47 7.72 -7.79 -28.44
CA LEU A 47 8.21 -6.61 -29.18
C LEU A 47 9.59 -6.14 -28.74
N TYR A 48 10.15 -6.64 -27.63
CA TYR A 48 11.42 -6.15 -27.07
C TYR A 48 12.62 -6.34 -28.01
N TRP A 49 12.53 -7.19 -29.01
CA TRP A 49 13.55 -7.41 -30.02
C TRP A 49 13.56 -6.31 -31.12
N LEU A 50 12.53 -5.49 -31.22
CA LEU A 50 12.45 -4.35 -32.15
C LEU A 50 13.27 -3.17 -31.62
N LYS A 51 14.61 -3.31 -31.66
CA LYS A 51 15.59 -2.35 -31.14
C LYS A 51 15.36 -0.88 -31.53
N PRO A 52 14.95 -0.51 -32.79
CA PRO A 52 14.76 0.89 -33.16
C PRO A 52 13.65 1.62 -32.40
N LEU A 53 12.67 0.88 -31.88
CA LEU A 53 11.54 1.43 -31.10
C LEU A 53 11.87 1.56 -29.62
N MET A 54 12.82 0.76 -29.10
CA MET A 54 13.13 0.68 -27.67
C MET A 54 13.62 2.03 -27.11
N GLY A 55 14.52 2.71 -27.78
CA GLY A 55 15.05 4.00 -27.30
C GLY A 55 13.98 5.09 -27.20
N LYS A 56 13.00 5.12 -28.12
CA LYS A 56 11.86 6.05 -28.08
C LYS A 56 10.88 5.76 -26.94
N LEU A 57 10.90 4.52 -26.41
CA LEU A 57 10.04 4.06 -25.32
C LEU A 57 10.76 4.11 -23.94
N GLY A 58 11.93 4.73 -23.84
CA GLY A 58 12.71 4.79 -22.61
C GLY A 58 13.31 3.45 -22.20
N MET A 59 13.63 2.59 -23.17
CA MET A 59 14.16 1.25 -22.94
C MET A 59 15.60 1.14 -23.40
N SER A 60 16.43 0.42 -22.65
CA SER A 60 17.83 0.14 -22.98
C SER A 60 18.26 -1.24 -22.48
N ASP A 61 19.23 -1.82 -23.16
CA ASP A 61 19.89 -3.05 -22.71
C ASP A 61 20.93 -2.70 -21.67
N ILE A 62 20.94 -3.47 -20.57
CA ILE A 62 21.95 -3.37 -19.53
C ILE A 62 22.40 -4.77 -19.06
N GLU A 63 23.54 -4.83 -18.41
CA GLU A 63 23.94 -5.96 -17.58
C GLU A 63 23.64 -5.64 -16.13
N TYR A 64 23.03 -6.56 -15.40
CA TYR A 64 22.72 -6.41 -14.00
C TYR A 64 23.24 -7.62 -13.21
N VAL A 65 23.83 -7.33 -12.06
CA VAL A 65 24.31 -8.33 -11.10
C VAL A 65 23.70 -8.00 -9.75
N MET A 66 23.00 -8.96 -9.16
CA MET A 66 22.49 -8.84 -7.81
C MET A 66 23.64 -8.77 -6.81
N ASP A 67 23.48 -7.97 -5.78
CA ASP A 67 24.39 -7.92 -4.65
C ASP A 67 24.59 -9.34 -4.08
N PRO A 68 25.85 -9.82 -3.90
CA PRO A 68 26.12 -11.18 -3.48
C PRO A 68 25.55 -11.53 -2.10
N GLN A 69 25.50 -10.58 -1.15
CA GLN A 69 24.95 -10.84 0.18
C GLN A 69 23.43 -10.97 0.13
N ILE A 70 22.76 -10.08 -0.62
CA ILE A 70 21.30 -10.17 -0.84
C ILE A 70 20.96 -11.46 -1.59
N HIS A 71 21.72 -11.80 -2.62
CA HIS A 71 21.55 -13.06 -3.35
C HIS A 71 21.64 -14.29 -2.45
N HIS A 72 22.67 -14.35 -1.59
CA HIS A 72 22.87 -15.42 -0.64
C HIS A 72 21.71 -15.54 0.37
N ILE A 73 21.24 -14.42 0.93
CA ILE A 73 20.08 -14.40 1.82
C ILE A 73 18.85 -14.99 1.11
N ILE A 74 18.58 -14.56 -0.12
CA ILE A 74 17.42 -15.01 -0.89
C ILE A 74 17.48 -16.51 -1.17
N GLU A 75 18.61 -17.03 -1.66
CA GLU A 75 18.75 -18.46 -1.96
C GLU A 75 18.61 -19.33 -0.71
N LYS A 76 19.17 -18.87 0.41
CA LYS A 76 19.07 -19.54 1.71
C LYS A 76 17.63 -19.59 2.23
N GLU A 77 16.94 -18.45 2.29
CA GLU A 77 15.62 -18.36 2.92
C GLU A 77 14.52 -19.01 2.07
N PHE A 78 14.62 -18.98 0.74
CA PHE A 78 13.69 -19.70 -0.13
C PHE A 78 14.11 -21.15 -0.39
N ASN A 79 15.28 -21.58 0.07
CA ASN A 79 15.86 -22.89 -0.22
C ASN A 79 15.84 -23.20 -1.73
N GLN A 80 16.24 -22.23 -2.54
CA GLN A 80 16.23 -22.28 -3.99
C GLN A 80 17.55 -21.76 -4.56
N ASP A 81 18.16 -22.51 -5.46
CA ASP A 81 19.31 -22.09 -6.26
C ASP A 81 18.88 -21.51 -7.61
N ALA A 82 19.80 -20.79 -8.25
CA ALA A 82 19.64 -20.25 -9.60
C ALA A 82 18.40 -19.36 -9.78
N VAL A 83 18.01 -18.62 -8.74
CA VAL A 83 16.89 -17.66 -8.78
C VAL A 83 17.16 -16.52 -9.73
N GLU A 84 16.09 -15.92 -10.23
CA GLU A 84 16.08 -14.77 -11.14
C GLU A 84 15.37 -13.59 -10.48
N TYR A 85 15.66 -12.39 -10.97
CA TYR A 85 15.19 -11.15 -10.38
C TYR A 85 14.56 -10.24 -11.41
N SER A 86 13.51 -9.54 -11.02
CA SER A 86 13.13 -8.27 -11.60
C SER A 86 13.25 -7.19 -10.54
N VAL A 87 13.67 -6.01 -10.91
CA VAL A 87 13.96 -4.95 -9.96
C VAL A 87 13.16 -3.71 -10.31
N PHE A 88 12.55 -3.12 -9.32
CA PHE A 88 11.97 -1.79 -9.35
C PHE A 88 12.75 -0.90 -8.38
N GLU A 89 13.45 0.11 -8.91
CA GLU A 89 14.31 0.99 -8.09
C GLU A 89 13.54 1.93 -7.16
N GLY A 90 12.21 1.79 -7.12
CA GLY A 90 11.34 2.63 -6.29
C GLY A 90 10.95 3.94 -6.97
N THR A 91 9.99 4.63 -6.36
CA THR A 91 9.64 6.00 -6.75
C THR A 91 10.69 6.95 -6.19
N PRO A 92 11.29 7.84 -6.99
CA PRO A 92 12.26 8.81 -6.49
C PRO A 92 11.66 9.71 -5.41
N CYS A 93 12.02 9.50 -4.17
CA CYS A 93 11.61 10.30 -3.01
C CYS A 93 12.52 9.98 -1.80
N VAL A 94 12.37 10.71 -0.69
CA VAL A 94 13.11 10.45 0.56
C VAL A 94 12.88 9.04 1.14
N HIS A 95 11.73 8.44 0.85
CA HIS A 95 11.37 7.08 1.27
C HIS A 95 11.60 6.02 0.17
N GLN A 96 12.50 6.30 -0.78
CA GLN A 96 12.79 5.38 -1.88
C GLN A 96 13.33 4.05 -1.35
N LYS A 97 12.68 2.96 -1.74
CA LYS A 97 13.12 1.58 -1.51
C LYS A 97 13.12 0.83 -2.83
N THR A 98 14.09 -0.05 -3.02
CA THR A 98 14.11 -0.96 -4.17
C THR A 98 13.27 -2.19 -3.86
N THR A 99 12.39 -2.56 -4.78
CA THR A 99 11.60 -3.79 -4.70
C THR A 99 12.12 -4.79 -5.74
N ILE A 100 12.39 -6.00 -5.31
CA ILE A 100 12.93 -7.09 -6.12
C ILE A 100 11.92 -8.22 -6.12
N GLN A 101 11.42 -8.61 -7.29
CA GLN A 101 10.65 -9.84 -7.45
C GLN A 101 11.63 -11.00 -7.67
N ILE A 102 11.43 -12.07 -6.93
CA ILE A 102 12.24 -13.27 -6.92
C ILE A 102 11.45 -14.38 -7.57
N PHE A 103 12.06 -15.07 -8.56
CA PHE A 103 11.36 -16.15 -9.26
C PHE A 103 12.33 -17.16 -9.84
N LYS A 104 11.82 -18.33 -10.23
CA LYS A 104 12.55 -19.41 -10.95
C LYS A 104 11.70 -19.89 -12.11
N GLY A 105 12.10 -19.54 -13.34
CA GLY A 105 11.28 -19.79 -14.51
C GLY A 105 9.95 -19.02 -14.49
N GLU A 106 8.83 -19.71 -14.44
CA GLU A 106 7.48 -19.10 -14.35
C GLU A 106 6.96 -19.01 -12.90
N ASN A 107 7.69 -19.58 -11.92
CA ASN A 107 7.26 -19.60 -10.53
C ASN A 107 7.78 -18.37 -9.77
N ILE A 108 6.88 -17.51 -9.29
CA ILE A 108 7.20 -16.38 -8.43
C ILE A 108 7.31 -16.89 -6.99
N LEU A 109 8.47 -16.67 -6.37
CA LEU A 109 8.76 -17.16 -5.02
C LEU A 109 8.42 -16.14 -3.94
N GLY A 110 8.65 -14.86 -4.23
CA GLY A 110 8.45 -13.79 -3.28
C GLY A 110 8.99 -12.46 -3.74
N TYR A 111 9.04 -11.52 -2.80
CA TYR A 111 9.54 -10.17 -3.01
C TYR A 111 10.54 -9.79 -1.93
N CYS A 112 11.52 -8.98 -2.32
CA CYS A 112 12.51 -8.42 -1.42
C CYS A 112 12.46 -6.89 -1.50
N LYS A 113 12.28 -6.22 -0.37
CA LYS A 113 12.42 -4.76 -0.26
C LYS A 113 13.82 -4.48 0.31
N VAL A 114 14.58 -3.57 -0.32
CA VAL A 114 15.93 -3.21 0.14
C VAL A 114 16.09 -1.70 0.20
N THR A 115 16.83 -1.23 1.19
CA THR A 115 17.16 0.20 1.36
C THR A 115 18.46 0.38 2.12
N LYS A 116 19.18 1.49 1.85
CA LYS A 116 20.29 1.98 2.68
C LYS A 116 19.88 3.17 3.55
N ASN A 117 18.60 3.58 3.49
CA ASN A 117 18.09 4.66 4.32
C ASN A 117 17.73 4.15 5.73
N PRO A 118 18.41 4.58 6.80
CA PRO A 118 18.12 4.13 8.16
C PRO A 118 16.70 4.50 8.65
N GLU A 119 16.10 5.56 8.10
CA GLU A 119 14.75 5.99 8.48
C GLU A 119 13.67 4.96 8.09
N LEU A 120 13.93 4.12 7.07
CA LEU A 120 13.02 3.06 6.64
C LEU A 120 13.17 1.75 7.43
N TYR A 121 14.15 1.67 8.31
CA TYR A 121 14.42 0.48 9.11
C TYR A 121 13.25 0.08 9.98
N GLY A 122 12.73 1.04 10.74
CA GLY A 122 11.61 0.82 11.62
C GLY A 122 10.35 0.35 10.90
N ILE A 123 10.17 0.77 9.64
CA ILE A 123 9.03 0.37 8.79
C ILE A 123 9.13 -1.11 8.46
N PHE A 124 10.29 -1.62 8.03
CA PHE A 124 10.48 -3.05 7.74
C PHE A 124 10.30 -3.93 8.97
N GLN A 125 10.85 -3.50 10.11
CA GLN A 125 10.68 -4.22 11.38
C GLN A 125 9.22 -4.21 11.86
N HIS A 126 8.52 -3.09 11.65
CA HIS A 126 7.10 -2.99 11.96
C HIS A 126 6.29 -3.95 11.08
N GLU A 127 6.51 -3.96 9.77
CA GLU A 127 5.82 -4.85 8.83
C GLU A 127 6.06 -6.33 9.21
N GLN A 128 7.31 -6.71 9.53
CA GLN A 128 7.63 -8.06 9.98
C GLN A 128 6.83 -8.47 11.23
N LYS A 129 6.83 -7.61 12.26
CA LYS A 129 6.13 -7.88 13.53
C LYS A 129 4.62 -7.97 13.32
N PHE A 130 4.09 -7.07 12.49
CA PHE A 130 2.66 -7.02 12.21
C PHE A 130 2.19 -8.24 11.41
N LEU A 131 2.93 -8.66 10.38
CA LEU A 131 2.65 -9.89 9.64
C LEU A 131 2.73 -11.13 10.53
N GLY A 132 3.75 -11.22 11.39
CA GLY A 132 3.89 -12.31 12.37
C GLY A 132 2.68 -12.40 13.30
N TRP A 133 2.28 -11.25 13.87
CA TRP A 133 1.10 -11.18 14.72
C TRP A 133 -0.20 -11.55 13.98
N LEU A 134 -0.41 -11.08 12.75
CA LEU A 134 -1.59 -11.46 11.96
C LEU A 134 -1.63 -12.97 11.70
N LYS A 135 -0.49 -13.60 11.42
CA LYS A 135 -0.39 -15.06 11.28
C LYS A 135 -0.75 -15.81 12.57
N GLU A 136 -0.28 -15.33 13.72
CA GLU A 136 -0.65 -15.87 15.04
C GLU A 136 -2.16 -15.75 15.32
N GLN A 137 -2.82 -14.71 14.77
CA GLN A 137 -4.27 -14.57 14.84
C GLN A 137 -5.01 -15.45 13.80
N GLY A 138 -4.31 -16.20 12.96
CA GLY A 138 -4.88 -17.09 11.96
C GLY A 138 -5.33 -16.37 10.67
N VAL A 139 -4.68 -15.25 10.32
CA VAL A 139 -4.85 -14.57 9.02
C VAL A 139 -3.84 -15.15 8.05
N ASP A 140 -4.29 -16.00 7.10
CA ASP A 140 -3.41 -16.77 6.22
C ASP A 140 -3.21 -16.18 4.82
N GLN A 141 -4.11 -15.28 4.38
CA GLN A 141 -4.11 -14.68 3.03
C GLN A 141 -3.16 -13.48 2.93
N ILE A 142 -2.01 -13.56 3.57
CA ILE A 142 -0.98 -12.52 3.67
C ILE A 142 0.42 -13.12 3.53
N PRO A 143 1.46 -12.34 3.22
CA PRO A 143 2.84 -12.83 3.18
C PRO A 143 3.34 -13.38 4.53
N GLU A 144 4.32 -14.26 4.45
CA GLU A 144 5.24 -14.53 5.55
C GLU A 144 6.51 -13.73 5.33
N CYS A 145 7.20 -13.34 6.40
CA CYS A 145 8.47 -12.66 6.35
C CYS A 145 9.59 -13.60 6.81
N PRO A 146 10.23 -14.38 5.92
CA PRO A 146 11.29 -15.29 6.30
C PRO A 146 12.56 -14.56 6.76
N TYR A 147 12.78 -13.32 6.32
CA TYR A 147 13.95 -12.54 6.72
C TYR A 147 13.66 -11.06 6.81
N CYS A 148 14.09 -10.42 7.89
CA CYS A 148 14.17 -8.98 8.04
C CYS A 148 15.45 -8.65 8.83
N GLY A 149 16.43 -8.05 8.16
CA GLY A 149 17.74 -7.80 8.77
C GLY A 149 18.62 -6.89 7.93
N GLN A 150 19.90 -6.86 8.29
CA GLN A 150 20.89 -6.01 7.65
C GLN A 150 22.04 -6.85 7.10
N THR A 151 22.53 -6.48 5.92
CA THR A 151 23.76 -7.02 5.35
C THR A 151 25.01 -6.41 6.02
N GLU A 152 26.19 -6.99 5.82
CA GLU A 152 27.44 -6.48 6.39
C GLU A 152 27.80 -5.07 5.90
N ASP A 153 27.39 -4.71 4.66
CA ASP A 153 27.59 -3.37 4.08
C ASP A 153 26.50 -2.36 4.47
N GLY A 154 25.62 -2.73 5.41
CA GLY A 154 24.61 -1.86 5.99
C GLY A 154 23.31 -1.72 5.18
N CYS A 155 23.07 -2.56 4.18
CA CYS A 155 21.82 -2.57 3.43
C CYS A 155 20.74 -3.33 4.22
N PHE A 156 19.56 -2.72 4.36
CA PHE A 156 18.39 -3.36 4.96
C PHE A 156 17.64 -4.20 3.96
N VAL A 157 17.29 -5.40 4.37
CA VAL A 157 16.63 -6.42 3.57
C VAL A 157 15.38 -6.89 4.30
N PHE A 158 14.23 -6.77 3.65
CA PHE A 158 12.97 -7.36 4.07
C PHE A 158 12.49 -8.33 3.00
N LEU A 159 12.35 -9.60 3.34
CA LEU A 159 11.98 -10.66 2.44
C LEU A 159 10.57 -11.16 2.76
N GLN A 160 9.72 -11.30 1.75
CA GLN A 160 8.34 -11.80 1.92
C GLN A 160 8.00 -12.86 0.89
N THR A 161 7.19 -13.84 1.30
CA THR A 161 6.61 -14.86 0.42
C THR A 161 5.45 -14.30 -0.40
N THR A 162 5.00 -15.06 -1.40
CA THR A 162 3.78 -14.76 -2.17
C THR A 162 3.14 -16.03 -2.69
N THR A 163 1.84 -15.96 -2.96
CA THR A 163 1.10 -16.98 -3.72
C THR A 163 0.85 -16.53 -5.17
N LYS A 164 1.43 -15.40 -5.59
CA LYS A 164 1.23 -14.83 -6.92
C LYS A 164 1.71 -15.75 -8.02
N THR A 165 0.87 -15.93 -9.03
CA THR A 165 1.18 -16.67 -10.27
C THR A 165 1.04 -15.76 -11.49
N LEU A 166 1.34 -16.29 -12.68
CA LEU A 166 1.10 -15.59 -13.95
C LEU A 166 -0.42 -15.48 -14.30
N ASN A 167 -1.27 -16.16 -13.55
CA ASN A 167 -2.72 -16.16 -13.73
C ASN A 167 -3.45 -15.31 -12.68
N SER A 168 -2.71 -14.76 -11.72
CA SER A 168 -3.29 -13.88 -10.70
C SER A 168 -3.93 -12.63 -11.30
N LEU A 169 -5.08 -12.25 -10.78
CA LEU A 169 -5.87 -11.12 -11.25
C LEU A 169 -5.85 -9.98 -10.23
N VAL A 170 -5.93 -8.75 -10.71
CA VAL A 170 -6.11 -7.56 -9.87
C VAL A 170 -7.50 -7.02 -10.12
N GLU A 171 -8.32 -7.00 -9.07
CA GLU A 171 -9.66 -6.43 -9.10
C GLU A 171 -9.62 -4.95 -8.70
N HIS A 172 -10.12 -4.09 -9.56
CA HIS A 172 -10.13 -2.64 -9.38
C HIS A 172 -11.43 -2.12 -8.75
N GLU A 173 -12.40 -2.99 -8.54
CA GLU A 173 -13.65 -2.70 -7.85
C GLU A 173 -13.69 -3.39 -6.48
N LEU A 174 -14.28 -2.73 -5.51
CA LEU A 174 -14.51 -3.31 -4.20
C LEU A 174 -15.60 -4.39 -4.31
N GLY A 175 -15.22 -5.64 -4.16
CA GLY A 175 -16.10 -6.79 -4.30
C GLY A 175 -16.23 -7.61 -3.02
N ILE A 176 -16.91 -8.75 -3.13
CA ILE A 176 -17.20 -9.65 -2.00
C ILE A 176 -15.91 -10.13 -1.33
N LYS A 177 -14.88 -10.47 -2.07
CA LYS A 177 -13.63 -11.01 -1.52
C LYS A 177 -12.87 -10.00 -0.65
N GLN A 178 -12.86 -8.73 -1.05
CA GLN A 178 -12.29 -7.65 -0.26
C GLN A 178 -13.07 -7.48 1.06
N LEU A 179 -14.41 -7.50 1.00
CA LEU A 179 -15.26 -7.43 2.20
C LEU A 179 -15.10 -8.66 3.09
N GLU A 180 -14.97 -9.86 2.53
CA GLU A 180 -14.68 -11.08 3.27
C GLU A 180 -13.34 -11.01 3.99
N PHE A 181 -12.29 -10.48 3.33
CA PHE A 181 -10.99 -10.26 3.95
C PHE A 181 -11.09 -9.27 5.13
N LEU A 182 -11.76 -8.13 4.96
CA LEU A 182 -11.98 -7.17 6.05
C LEU A 182 -12.83 -7.74 7.19
N SER A 183 -13.83 -8.57 6.86
CA SER A 183 -14.61 -9.31 7.85
C SER A 183 -13.75 -10.32 8.63
N MET A 184 -12.85 -11.02 7.94
CA MET A 184 -11.89 -11.93 8.55
C MET A 184 -10.96 -11.18 9.52
N LEU A 185 -10.40 -10.03 9.14
CA LEU A 185 -9.61 -9.18 10.03
C LEU A 185 -10.40 -8.82 11.30
N LYS A 186 -11.65 -8.34 11.12
CA LYS A 186 -12.54 -8.02 12.25
C LYS A 186 -12.77 -9.21 13.18
N VAL A 187 -13.03 -10.39 12.64
CA VAL A 187 -13.32 -11.59 13.43
C VAL A 187 -12.07 -12.14 14.15
N LYS A 188 -10.95 -12.16 13.45
CA LYS A 188 -9.70 -12.78 13.95
C LYS A 188 -8.93 -11.88 14.91
N THR A 189 -8.98 -10.56 14.69
CA THR A 189 -8.18 -9.59 15.45
C THR A 189 -9.02 -8.63 16.27
N GLY A 190 -10.35 -8.82 16.33
CA GLY A 190 -11.28 -7.93 17.01
C GLY A 190 -11.07 -7.92 18.53
N MET A 191 -11.00 -6.72 19.11
CA MET A 191 -10.83 -6.50 20.54
C MET A 191 -11.67 -5.31 21.01
N GLU A 192 -12.30 -5.44 22.19
CA GLU A 192 -13.04 -4.36 22.82
C GLU A 192 -12.13 -3.54 23.74
N MET A 193 -11.97 -2.26 23.44
CA MET A 193 -11.14 -1.34 24.22
C MET A 193 -11.70 0.07 24.22
N LEU A 194 -11.18 0.93 25.11
CA LEU A 194 -11.46 2.35 25.06
C LEU A 194 -10.74 2.97 23.86
N TYR A 195 -11.36 3.96 23.23
CA TYR A 195 -10.75 4.68 22.09
C TYR A 195 -9.35 5.23 22.39
N HIS A 196 -9.14 5.78 23.59
CA HIS A 196 -7.87 6.33 24.02
C HIS A 196 -6.73 5.30 24.18
N GLU A 197 -7.06 4.01 24.19
CA GLU A 197 -6.10 2.91 24.25
C GLU A 197 -5.72 2.40 22.84
N SER A 198 -6.44 2.83 21.79
CA SER A 198 -6.28 2.36 20.41
C SER A 198 -5.14 3.04 19.66
N ASP A 199 -4.58 2.33 18.65
CA ASP A 199 -3.64 2.92 17.69
C ASP A 199 -4.28 4.06 16.89
N GLN A 200 -5.60 3.98 16.68
CA GLN A 200 -6.35 5.04 15.99
C GLN A 200 -6.24 6.37 16.77
N TYR A 201 -6.36 6.34 18.09
CA TYR A 201 -6.15 7.53 18.93
C TYR A 201 -4.70 7.99 18.92
N GLN A 202 -3.73 7.06 18.93
CA GLN A 202 -2.30 7.39 18.87
C GLN A 202 -1.94 8.14 17.59
N THR A 203 -2.56 7.80 16.45
CA THR A 203 -2.36 8.53 15.18
C THR A 203 -2.81 10.00 15.31
N ILE A 204 -3.94 10.25 15.98
CA ILE A 204 -4.40 11.62 16.24
C ILE A 204 -3.47 12.35 17.22
N CYS A 205 -2.99 11.68 18.25
CA CYS A 205 -2.00 12.25 19.17
C CYS A 205 -0.70 12.62 18.45
N ALA A 206 -0.22 11.78 17.54
CA ALA A 206 0.96 12.07 16.73
C ALA A 206 0.76 13.33 15.86
N LEU A 207 -0.42 13.48 15.23
CA LEU A 207 -0.74 14.70 14.48
C LEU A 207 -0.79 15.94 15.38
N LYS A 208 -1.42 15.85 16.58
CA LYS A 208 -1.48 16.96 17.54
C LYS A 208 -0.08 17.37 18.02
N ALA A 209 0.86 16.43 18.13
CA ALA A 209 2.27 16.70 18.48
C ALA A 209 3.04 17.40 17.35
N HIS A 210 2.59 17.27 16.10
CA HIS A 210 3.20 17.86 14.91
C HIS A 210 2.27 18.87 14.20
N LYS A 211 1.50 19.62 14.99
CA LYS A 211 0.54 20.60 14.48
C LYS A 211 1.13 21.71 13.61
N GLU A 212 2.43 21.99 13.76
CA GLU A 212 3.19 22.95 12.96
C GLU A 212 3.32 22.53 11.49
N LEU A 213 3.12 21.25 11.16
CA LEU A 213 3.13 20.72 9.80
C LEU A 213 1.87 21.08 9.00
N LEU A 214 0.85 21.61 9.66
CA LEU A 214 -0.41 22.05 9.06
C LEU A 214 -0.49 23.58 9.02
N LYS A 215 -1.08 24.15 7.96
CA LYS A 215 -1.49 25.55 7.91
C LYS A 215 -2.59 25.80 8.94
N ASP A 216 -2.73 27.04 9.43
CA ASP A 216 -3.70 27.38 10.48
C ASP A 216 -5.13 26.92 10.13
N THR A 217 -5.60 27.21 8.91
CA THR A 217 -6.93 26.78 8.44
C THR A 217 -7.11 25.26 8.38
N GLN A 218 -6.05 24.52 8.02
CA GLN A 218 -6.08 23.06 8.00
C GLN A 218 -6.12 22.49 9.42
N ARG A 219 -5.36 23.11 10.33
CA ARG A 219 -5.31 22.74 11.75
C ARG A 219 -6.66 22.92 12.43
N ASP A 220 -7.33 24.05 12.18
CA ASP A 220 -8.65 24.32 12.76
C ASP A 220 -9.69 23.29 12.30
N ARG A 221 -9.68 22.90 11.02
CA ARG A 221 -10.54 21.86 10.47
C ARG A 221 -10.25 20.48 11.10
N MET A 222 -8.97 20.13 11.22
CA MET A 222 -8.57 18.86 11.86
C MET A 222 -8.96 18.83 13.34
N ASN A 223 -8.80 19.94 14.08
CA ASN A 223 -9.23 20.03 15.48
C ASN A 223 -10.75 19.82 15.58
N GLN A 224 -11.57 20.50 14.76
CA GLN A 224 -13.01 20.32 14.76
C GLN A 224 -13.40 18.87 14.46
N ALA A 225 -12.77 18.22 13.46
CA ALA A 225 -13.03 16.82 13.14
C ALA A 225 -12.64 15.87 14.29
N THR A 226 -11.50 16.10 14.94
CA THR A 226 -11.08 15.28 16.08
C THR A 226 -11.99 15.44 17.29
N GLU A 227 -12.52 16.63 17.58
CA GLU A 227 -13.52 16.86 18.64
C GLU A 227 -14.82 16.08 18.38
N ILE A 228 -15.29 16.04 17.13
CA ILE A 228 -16.45 15.24 16.73
C ILE A 228 -16.19 13.75 16.97
N ILE A 229 -15.01 13.25 16.58
CA ILE A 229 -14.61 11.85 16.78
C ILE A 229 -14.49 11.51 18.29
N ASP A 230 -13.84 12.36 19.07
CA ASP A 230 -13.71 12.19 20.52
C ASP A 230 -15.09 12.11 21.19
N SER A 231 -16.02 12.97 20.76
CA SER A 231 -17.41 12.97 21.27
C SER A 231 -18.18 11.71 20.87
N TYR A 232 -17.96 11.20 19.66
CA TYR A 232 -18.59 9.96 19.17
C TYR A 232 -18.17 8.74 19.99
N TYR A 233 -16.88 8.59 20.24
CA TYR A 233 -16.37 7.44 21.00
C TYR A 233 -16.72 7.56 22.49
N GLY A 234 -16.65 8.74 23.08
CA GLY A 234 -16.93 8.98 24.49
C GLY A 234 -16.06 8.10 25.41
N THR A 235 -16.67 7.60 26.48
CA THR A 235 -15.99 6.78 27.50
C THR A 235 -16.37 5.29 27.45
N LYS A 236 -17.03 4.85 26.39
CA LYS A 236 -17.44 3.45 26.22
C LYS A 236 -16.35 2.66 25.49
N LYS A 237 -16.36 1.36 25.69
CA LYS A 237 -15.58 0.44 24.87
C LYS A 237 -16.22 0.27 23.51
N HIS A 238 -15.38 0.17 22.50
CA HIS A 238 -15.77 -0.07 21.11
C HIS A 238 -14.94 -1.25 20.57
N LEU A 239 -15.44 -1.89 19.53
CA LEU A 239 -14.71 -2.92 18.83
C LEU A 239 -13.68 -2.25 17.89
N PHE A 240 -12.43 -2.68 18.03
CA PHE A 240 -11.32 -2.34 17.13
C PHE A 240 -10.75 -3.64 16.58
N CYS A 241 -10.06 -3.55 15.43
CA CYS A 241 -9.38 -4.69 14.80
C CYS A 241 -8.16 -4.22 14.02
N ALA A 242 -7.44 -5.16 13.43
CA ALA A 242 -6.36 -4.87 12.50
C ALA A 242 -6.83 -3.98 11.34
N TYR A 243 -5.96 -3.09 10.92
CA TYR A 243 -6.14 -2.13 9.85
C TYR A 243 -4.93 -2.18 8.93
N HIS A 244 -5.14 -2.37 7.63
CA HIS A 244 -4.07 -2.41 6.64
C HIS A 244 -3.46 -1.03 6.39
N ALA A 245 -4.31 -0.01 6.39
CA ALA A 245 -3.96 1.40 6.19
C ALA A 245 -3.54 1.80 4.75
N ASP A 246 -3.32 0.83 3.86
CA ASP A 246 -3.08 1.05 2.43
C ASP A 246 -3.75 -0.04 1.58
N PHE A 247 -4.99 -0.40 1.94
CA PHE A 247 -5.80 -1.42 1.28
C PHE A 247 -6.30 -0.93 -0.08
N THR A 248 -5.60 -1.29 -1.13
CA THR A 248 -5.81 -0.80 -2.50
C THR A 248 -5.64 -1.92 -3.51
N PRO A 249 -6.19 -1.80 -4.74
CA PRO A 249 -6.04 -2.83 -5.78
C PRO A 249 -4.61 -3.21 -6.09
N TRP A 250 -3.66 -2.27 -5.97
CA TRP A 250 -2.24 -2.53 -6.24
C TRP A 250 -1.50 -3.22 -5.09
N ASN A 251 -2.13 -3.38 -3.92
CA ASN A 251 -1.61 -4.10 -2.77
C ASN A 251 -2.33 -5.43 -2.53
N MET A 252 -3.00 -5.96 -3.57
CA MET A 252 -3.67 -7.26 -3.51
C MET A 252 -3.76 -7.91 -4.88
N PHE A 253 -4.02 -9.19 -4.89
CA PHE A 253 -4.37 -9.95 -6.09
C PHE A 253 -5.25 -11.14 -5.72
N GLU A 254 -5.99 -11.63 -6.68
CA GLU A 254 -6.73 -12.87 -6.58
C GLU A 254 -5.99 -13.98 -7.34
N ASP A 255 -5.84 -15.13 -6.70
CA ASP A 255 -5.35 -16.35 -7.33
C ASP A 255 -6.13 -17.57 -6.82
N ALA A 256 -6.47 -18.49 -7.71
CA ALA A 256 -7.25 -19.69 -7.39
C ALA A 256 -8.51 -19.41 -6.54
N GLY A 257 -9.16 -18.28 -6.75
CA GLY A 257 -10.40 -17.89 -6.05
C GLY A 257 -10.20 -17.24 -4.68
N MET A 258 -8.95 -17.08 -4.21
CA MET A 258 -8.62 -16.46 -2.94
C MET A 258 -7.96 -15.09 -3.14
N LEU A 259 -8.34 -14.12 -2.29
CA LEU A 259 -7.66 -12.83 -2.23
C LEU A 259 -6.39 -12.96 -1.40
N PHE A 260 -5.29 -12.41 -1.90
CA PHE A 260 -4.03 -12.28 -1.17
C PHE A 260 -3.69 -10.80 -1.04
N VAL A 261 -3.45 -10.34 0.19
CA VAL A 261 -3.18 -8.93 0.52
C VAL A 261 -1.76 -8.79 1.03
N PHE A 262 -1.04 -7.78 0.57
CA PHE A 262 0.37 -7.56 0.91
C PHE A 262 0.67 -6.05 1.13
N ASP A 263 1.90 -5.73 1.54
CA ASP A 263 2.38 -4.36 1.84
C ASP A 263 1.74 -3.76 3.10
N PHE A 264 1.92 -4.47 4.23
CA PHE A 264 1.41 -4.08 5.55
C PHE A 264 2.31 -3.09 6.30
N GLU A 265 3.14 -2.34 5.59
CA GLU A 265 4.12 -1.43 6.21
C GLU A 265 3.49 -0.32 7.07
N TYR A 266 2.23 0.02 6.82
CA TYR A 266 1.44 0.98 7.62
C TYR A 266 0.41 0.30 8.52
N GLY A 267 0.39 -1.02 8.58
CA GLY A 267 -0.57 -1.79 9.37
C GLY A 267 -0.67 -1.33 10.84
N ARG A 268 -1.85 -1.42 11.42
CA ARG A 268 -2.14 -1.03 12.81
C ARG A 268 -3.00 -2.10 13.49
N TYR A 269 -2.82 -2.25 14.79
CA TYR A 269 -3.46 -3.32 15.55
C TYR A 269 -4.91 -3.02 15.96
N SER A 270 -5.27 -1.74 16.10
CA SER A 270 -6.53 -1.35 16.72
C SER A 270 -7.16 -0.11 16.08
N TYR A 271 -7.97 -0.36 15.05
CA TYR A 271 -8.76 0.64 14.32
C TYR A 271 -10.22 0.21 14.20
N MET A 272 -11.12 1.16 13.98
CA MET A 272 -12.52 0.86 13.67
C MET A 272 -12.59 -0.15 12.51
N PRO A 273 -13.36 -1.25 12.63
CA PRO A 273 -13.50 -2.25 11.58
C PRO A 273 -13.98 -1.65 10.26
N TYR A 274 -13.51 -2.22 9.16
CA TYR A 274 -13.86 -1.86 7.77
C TYR A 274 -13.38 -0.48 7.28
N LEU A 275 -12.58 0.31 8.01
CA LEU A 275 -12.07 1.60 7.52
C LEU A 275 -11.25 1.45 6.22
N ASP A 276 -10.58 0.34 6.03
CA ASP A 276 -9.85 0.02 4.79
C ASP A 276 -10.72 0.04 3.53
N MET A 277 -12.03 -0.19 3.67
CA MET A 277 -12.98 -0.05 2.56
C MET A 277 -13.04 1.39 2.04
N PHE A 278 -13.06 2.38 2.94
CA PHE A 278 -13.02 3.78 2.53
C PHE A 278 -11.69 4.14 1.87
N HIS A 279 -10.59 3.53 2.33
CA HIS A 279 -9.29 3.69 1.68
C HIS A 279 -9.34 3.18 0.25
N PHE A 280 -9.84 1.97 0.03
CA PHE A 280 -10.00 1.39 -1.30
C PHE A 280 -10.82 2.30 -2.22
N LEU A 281 -12.03 2.68 -1.80
CA LEU A 281 -12.95 3.50 -2.59
C LEU A 281 -12.39 4.88 -2.90
N THR A 282 -11.81 5.56 -1.91
CA THR A 282 -11.29 6.92 -2.07
C THR A 282 -10.03 6.94 -2.93
N GLN A 283 -9.10 6.00 -2.71
CA GLN A 283 -7.84 5.97 -3.48
C GLN A 283 -8.07 5.57 -4.95
N THR A 284 -8.94 4.60 -5.22
CA THR A 284 -9.30 4.25 -6.62
C THR A 284 -10.03 5.40 -7.32
N ALA A 285 -10.87 6.15 -6.60
CA ALA A 285 -11.53 7.34 -7.15
C ALA A 285 -10.50 8.42 -7.54
N ILE A 286 -9.52 8.69 -6.69
CA ILE A 286 -8.48 9.69 -6.94
C ILE A 286 -7.51 9.23 -8.04
N PHE A 287 -6.90 8.03 -7.90
CA PHE A 287 -5.77 7.63 -8.73
C PHE A 287 -6.13 6.95 -10.05
N GLU A 288 -7.26 6.26 -10.12
CA GLU A 288 -7.65 5.53 -11.33
C GLU A 288 -8.71 6.26 -12.16
N ARG A 289 -9.59 7.02 -11.48
CA ARG A 289 -10.72 7.70 -12.11
C ARG A 289 -10.57 9.22 -12.12
N GLU A 290 -9.57 9.76 -11.43
CA GLU A 290 -9.23 11.20 -11.38
C GLU A 290 -10.43 12.08 -10.95
N LEU A 291 -11.23 11.59 -9.98
CA LEU A 291 -12.42 12.29 -9.50
C LEU A 291 -12.09 13.43 -8.55
N SER A 292 -12.91 14.50 -8.58
CA SER A 292 -12.84 15.58 -7.60
C SER A 292 -13.41 15.17 -6.25
N SER A 293 -13.13 15.96 -5.21
CA SER A 293 -13.69 15.76 -3.85
C SER A 293 -15.22 15.70 -3.84
N GLU A 294 -15.91 16.57 -4.62
CA GLU A 294 -17.35 16.57 -4.74
C GLU A 294 -17.86 15.29 -5.42
N GLN A 295 -17.21 14.85 -6.49
CA GLN A 295 -17.60 13.62 -7.19
C GLN A 295 -17.42 12.38 -6.31
N ILE A 296 -16.35 12.32 -5.53
CA ILE A 296 -16.11 11.24 -4.56
C ILE A 296 -17.20 11.26 -3.47
N TYR A 297 -17.54 12.44 -2.97
CA TYR A 297 -18.59 12.58 -1.98
C TYR A 297 -19.97 12.10 -2.51
N GLU A 298 -20.33 12.46 -3.75
CA GLU A 298 -21.57 12.00 -4.39
C GLU A 298 -21.59 10.48 -4.60
N GLU A 299 -20.46 9.85 -4.93
CA GLU A 299 -20.37 8.41 -5.00
C GLU A 299 -20.57 7.74 -3.63
N MET A 300 -20.03 8.31 -2.56
CA MET A 300 -20.27 7.81 -1.21
C MET A 300 -21.74 7.96 -0.79
N LEU A 301 -22.39 9.06 -1.18
CA LEU A 301 -23.85 9.24 -1.01
C LEU A 301 -24.64 8.14 -1.72
N GLY A 302 -24.28 7.82 -2.96
CA GLY A 302 -24.90 6.74 -3.72
C GLY A 302 -24.77 5.35 -3.07
N ARG A 303 -23.73 5.15 -2.25
CA ARG A 303 -23.46 3.90 -1.51
C ARG A 303 -24.00 3.90 -0.07
N GLU A 304 -24.67 4.94 0.39
CA GLU A 304 -25.06 5.08 1.81
C GLU A 304 -25.86 3.87 2.33
N THR A 305 -26.72 3.28 1.52
CA THR A 305 -27.49 2.10 1.91
C THR A 305 -26.60 0.88 2.13
N GLU A 306 -25.65 0.63 1.24
CA GLU A 306 -24.64 -0.43 1.34
C GLU A 306 -23.76 -0.23 2.59
N LEU A 307 -23.32 1.01 2.82
CA LEU A 307 -22.49 1.38 3.96
C LEU A 307 -23.19 1.20 5.30
N LYS A 308 -24.51 1.41 5.38
CA LYS A 308 -25.33 1.19 6.58
C LYS A 308 -25.44 -0.28 6.99
N GLU A 309 -25.12 -1.23 6.10
CA GLU A 309 -25.04 -2.65 6.45
C GLU A 309 -23.77 -2.96 7.29
N LEU A 310 -22.71 -2.16 7.13
CA LEU A 310 -21.41 -2.37 7.78
C LEU A 310 -21.18 -1.41 8.97
N PHE A 311 -21.74 -0.21 8.91
CA PHE A 311 -21.53 0.86 9.88
C PHE A 311 -22.85 1.38 10.46
N VAL A 312 -22.88 1.56 11.77
CA VAL A 312 -24.01 2.23 12.46
C VAL A 312 -24.15 3.69 11.97
N ASN A 313 -23.03 4.37 11.81
CA ASN A 313 -22.96 5.71 11.21
C ASN A 313 -21.84 5.74 10.16
N PRO A 314 -22.14 5.53 8.87
CA PRO A 314 -21.14 5.47 7.81
C PRO A 314 -20.42 6.81 7.60
N TRP A 315 -21.08 7.94 7.83
CA TRP A 315 -20.46 9.26 7.68
C TRP A 315 -19.46 9.55 8.79
N MET A 316 -19.74 9.10 10.01
CA MET A 316 -18.76 9.14 11.09
C MET A 316 -17.56 8.24 10.79
N ALA A 317 -17.78 7.04 10.31
CA ALA A 317 -16.69 6.15 9.90
C ALA A 317 -15.85 6.74 8.77
N TYR A 318 -16.50 7.40 7.79
CA TYR A 318 -15.77 8.10 6.73
C TYR A 318 -14.99 9.31 7.24
N LEU A 319 -15.53 10.07 8.19
CA LEU A 319 -14.81 11.16 8.86
C LEU A 319 -13.56 10.63 9.57
N ILE A 320 -13.69 9.52 10.30
CA ILE A 320 -12.58 8.86 11.00
C ILE A 320 -11.48 8.46 10.01
N TYR A 321 -11.84 7.83 8.89
CA TYR A 321 -10.91 7.48 7.82
C TYR A 321 -10.17 8.71 7.26
N LEU A 322 -10.89 9.79 6.94
CA LEU A 322 -10.31 11.00 6.36
C LEU A 322 -9.32 11.66 7.33
N VAL A 323 -9.67 11.73 8.61
CA VAL A 323 -8.75 12.23 9.64
C VAL A 323 -7.51 11.36 9.76
N ASP A 324 -7.67 10.04 9.74
CA ASP A 324 -6.55 9.10 9.79
C ASP A 324 -5.60 9.26 8.60
N VAL A 325 -6.12 9.22 7.37
CA VAL A 325 -5.28 9.31 6.18
C VAL A 325 -4.52 10.65 6.11
N ILE A 326 -5.18 11.76 6.46
CA ILE A 326 -4.53 13.08 6.54
C ILE A 326 -3.42 13.05 7.59
N ALA A 327 -3.73 12.57 8.81
CA ALA A 327 -2.78 12.52 9.91
C ALA A 327 -1.53 11.70 9.55
N ARG A 328 -1.72 10.51 8.97
CA ARG A 328 -0.61 9.63 8.56
C ARG A 328 0.28 10.30 7.51
N PHE A 329 -0.28 10.88 6.47
CA PHE A 329 0.51 11.53 5.41
C PHE A 329 1.21 12.80 5.91
N VAL A 330 0.56 13.60 6.75
CA VAL A 330 1.18 14.79 7.36
C VAL A 330 2.37 14.41 8.23
N VAL A 331 2.21 13.41 9.10
CA VAL A 331 3.27 12.99 10.03
C VAL A 331 4.41 12.27 9.30
N ARG A 332 4.08 11.37 8.36
CA ARG A 332 5.06 10.59 7.59
C ARG A 332 5.99 11.47 6.78
N ASP A 333 5.42 12.39 6.02
CA ASP A 333 6.20 13.17 5.04
C ASP A 333 6.74 14.48 5.64
N GLY A 334 6.20 14.92 6.78
CA GLY A 334 6.71 16.05 7.55
C GLY A 334 6.94 17.31 6.70
N HIS A 335 8.11 17.89 6.80
CA HIS A 335 8.55 19.05 6.00
C HIS A 335 9.00 18.68 4.58
N SER A 336 9.13 17.37 4.26
CA SER A 336 9.59 16.86 2.95
C SER A 336 8.45 16.56 2.00
N ARG A 337 7.23 17.02 2.29
CA ARG A 337 6.05 16.81 1.44
C ARG A 337 6.25 17.38 0.04
N THR A 338 5.92 16.57 -0.94
CA THR A 338 5.88 16.99 -2.35
C THR A 338 4.57 17.73 -2.66
N SER A 339 4.56 18.50 -3.77
CA SER A 339 3.34 19.15 -4.26
C SER A 339 2.18 18.19 -4.51
N ASP A 340 2.47 16.94 -4.89
CA ASP A 340 1.45 15.94 -5.14
C ASP A 340 0.83 15.42 -3.86
N VAL A 341 1.63 15.25 -2.80
CA VAL A 341 1.12 14.92 -1.45
C VAL A 341 0.27 16.07 -0.89
N ASP A 342 0.69 17.32 -1.08
CA ASP A 342 -0.10 18.48 -0.65
C ASP A 342 -1.45 18.58 -1.37
N LYS A 343 -1.52 18.21 -2.66
CA LYS A 343 -2.78 18.12 -3.41
C LYS A 343 -3.69 17.02 -2.84
N LEU A 344 -3.15 15.84 -2.54
CA LEU A 344 -3.91 14.76 -1.92
C LEU A 344 -4.49 15.17 -0.57
N ILE A 345 -3.68 15.78 0.30
CA ILE A 345 -4.13 16.30 1.59
C ILE A 345 -5.24 17.34 1.39
N SER A 346 -5.14 18.22 0.39
CA SER A 346 -6.18 19.20 0.08
C SER A 346 -7.49 18.53 -0.33
N THR A 347 -7.43 17.52 -1.20
CA THR A 347 -8.62 16.74 -1.61
C THR A 347 -9.30 16.06 -0.41
N TRP A 348 -8.52 15.44 0.48
CA TRP A 348 -9.08 14.80 1.67
C TRP A 348 -9.66 15.81 2.67
N LEU A 349 -9.06 16.99 2.82
CA LEU A 349 -9.60 18.08 3.65
C LEU A 349 -10.93 18.62 3.11
N GLU A 350 -11.06 18.75 1.79
CA GLU A 350 -12.32 19.14 1.14
C GLU A 350 -13.41 18.09 1.36
N LEU A 351 -13.08 16.79 1.16
CA LEU A 351 -13.98 15.68 1.48
C LEU A 351 -14.40 15.70 2.95
N MET A 352 -13.46 15.91 3.86
CA MET A 352 -13.72 15.97 5.30
C MET A 352 -14.71 17.09 5.64
N GLU A 353 -14.60 18.25 4.99
CA GLU A 353 -15.57 19.36 5.17
C GLU A 353 -16.98 18.98 4.71
N LEU A 354 -17.11 18.31 3.56
CA LEU A 354 -18.40 17.84 3.05
C LEU A 354 -19.04 16.86 4.03
N VAL A 355 -18.24 15.91 4.55
CA VAL A 355 -18.70 14.92 5.54
C VAL A 355 -19.10 15.60 6.86
N MET A 356 -18.31 16.55 7.36
CA MET A 356 -18.66 17.27 8.59
C MET A 356 -19.95 18.11 8.43
N LYS A 357 -20.20 18.68 7.25
CA LYS A 357 -21.47 19.37 6.97
C LYS A 357 -22.65 18.40 7.01
N ARG A 358 -22.50 17.20 6.46
CA ARG A 358 -23.51 16.14 6.49
C ARG A 358 -23.85 15.73 7.93
N LEU A 359 -22.83 15.48 8.76
CA LEU A 359 -23.02 15.09 10.16
C LEU A 359 -23.68 16.16 11.05
N LYS A 360 -23.69 17.43 10.63
CA LYS A 360 -24.40 18.51 11.37
C LYS A 360 -25.88 18.60 11.01
N VAL A 361 -26.30 17.99 9.92
CA VAL A 361 -27.69 18.01 9.43
C VAL A 361 -28.47 16.80 9.95
N GLU A 362 -27.78 15.72 10.29
CA GLU A 362 -28.34 14.54 10.96
C GLU A 362 -28.42 14.72 12.48
#